data_2f4ea15cf1c6e133694ea3b80df3015b
#
_entry.id   2f4ea15cf1c6e133694ea3b80df3015b
#
_cell.length_a   1.000
_cell.length_b   1.000
_cell.length_c   1.000
_cell.angle_alpha   90.00
_cell.angle_beta   90.00
_cell.angle_gamma   90.00
#
_symmetry.space_group_name_H-M   'P 1'
#
loop_
_entity.id
_entity.type
_entity.pdbx_description
1 polymer ?
#
loop_
_entity_poly.entity_id
_entity_poly.type
_entity_poly.pdbx_seq_one_letter_code
_entity_poly.pdbx_strand_id
1 'polypeptide(L)'
;MRFWYKHTPVLAASALAVLVMAGCNEHLDKLGDIARNPSGFVNKDVTVAGEVTKVYELPLGIADIAAYRVNDGTGQAWVISRAGAPREGDKVGLKGTVRPEGRIGGEVLTNIIEEKQRKVQ
;
A
#
# COMPACT_ATOMS: atom_id res chain seq x y z
N MET A 1 -32.29 40.00 8.85
CA MET A 1 -31.66 40.29 7.91
C MET A 1 -30.25 40.06 7.92
N ARG A 2 -29.44 40.34 8.65
CA ARG A 2 -28.11 40.19 8.50
C ARG A 2 -27.64 38.86 8.85
N PHE A 3 -28.44 37.91 9.12
CA PHE A 3 -27.91 36.67 9.51
C PHE A 3 -27.58 35.77 8.37
N TRP A 4 -27.90 36.07 7.15
CA TRP A 4 -27.53 35.17 6.15
C TRP A 4 -26.07 35.21 5.81
N TYR A 5 -25.34 36.19 6.14
CA TYR A 5 -23.95 36.13 5.87
C TYR A 5 -23.23 35.14 6.74
N LYS A 6 -23.89 34.60 7.73
CA LYS A 6 -23.31 33.56 8.52
C LYS A 6 -23.08 32.28 7.74
N HIS A 7 -23.87 32.05 6.75
CA HIS A 7 -23.73 30.83 5.96
C HIS A 7 -22.53 30.87 5.06
N THR A 8 -22.13 31.98 4.61
CA THR A 8 -21.03 32.13 3.69
C THR A 8 -19.71 31.59 4.22
N PRO A 9 -19.30 31.89 5.46
CA PRO A 9 -18.08 31.32 5.99
C PRO A 9 -18.11 29.79 6.10
N VAL A 10 -19.26 29.26 6.42
CA VAL A 10 -19.40 27.81 6.57
C VAL A 10 -19.19 27.12 5.22
N LEU A 11 -19.78 27.66 4.16
CA LEU A 11 -19.62 27.11 2.84
C LEU A 11 -18.19 27.19 2.35
N ALA A 12 -17.52 28.27 2.66
CA ALA A 12 -16.11 28.42 2.29
C ALA A 12 -15.24 27.39 2.96
N ALA A 13 -15.50 27.11 4.23
CA ALA A 13 -14.73 26.10 4.97
C ALA A 13 -14.92 24.72 4.37
N SER A 14 -16.14 24.38 3.98
CA SER A 14 -16.41 23.09 3.37
C SER A 14 -15.67 22.93 2.05
N ALA A 15 -15.69 23.95 1.23
CA ALA A 15 -14.98 23.92 -0.04
C ALA A 15 -13.49 23.74 0.15
N LEU A 16 -12.93 24.38 1.15
CA LEU A 16 -11.53 24.25 1.45
C LEU A 16 -11.16 22.84 1.85
N ALA A 17 -11.98 22.19 2.65
CA ALA A 17 -11.75 20.82 3.08
C ALA A 17 -11.73 19.86 1.88
N VAL A 18 -12.61 20.05 0.93
CA VAL A 18 -12.64 19.22 -0.28
C VAL A 18 -11.35 19.38 -1.08
N LEU A 19 -10.86 20.60 -1.21
CA LEU A 19 -9.62 20.83 -1.94
C LEU A 19 -8.43 20.16 -1.28
N VAL A 20 -8.36 20.16 0.04
CA VAL A 20 -7.28 19.51 0.77
C VAL A 20 -7.31 18.01 0.52
N MET A 21 -8.47 17.40 0.57
CA MET A 21 -8.59 15.98 0.31
C MET A 21 -8.18 15.63 -1.13
N ALA A 22 -8.58 16.42 -2.08
CA ALA A 22 -8.20 16.19 -3.46
C ALA A 22 -6.69 16.30 -3.66
N GLY A 23 -6.04 17.24 -2.98
CA GLY A 23 -4.60 17.44 -3.08
C GLY A 23 -3.79 16.31 -2.47
N CYS A 24 -4.35 15.55 -1.55
CA CYS A 24 -3.67 14.45 -0.89
C CYS A 24 -3.98 13.09 -1.49
N ASN A 25 -4.81 13.05 -2.52
CA ASN A 25 -5.30 11.80 -3.06
C ASN A 25 -4.34 11.22 -4.09
N GLU A 26 -3.59 10.21 -3.72
CA GLU A 26 -2.77 9.45 -4.66
C GLU A 26 -3.59 8.31 -5.25
N HIS A 27 -3.22 7.90 -6.46
CA HIS A 27 -3.82 6.73 -7.07
C HIS A 27 -3.35 5.48 -6.32
N LEU A 28 -4.30 4.68 -5.88
CA LEU A 28 -4.02 3.41 -5.24
C LEU A 28 -4.46 2.28 -6.15
N ASP A 29 -3.55 1.37 -6.41
CA ASP A 29 -3.86 0.14 -7.14
C ASP A 29 -4.52 -0.85 -6.18
N LYS A 30 -5.46 -1.63 -6.69
CA LYS A 30 -6.16 -2.62 -5.88
C LYS A 30 -5.46 -3.96 -6.00
N LEU A 31 -5.17 -4.58 -4.86
CA LEU A 31 -4.54 -5.89 -4.83
C LEU A 31 -5.39 -6.94 -5.54
N GLY A 32 -6.71 -6.83 -5.46
CA GLY A 32 -7.60 -7.72 -6.18
C GLY A 32 -7.45 -7.63 -7.69
N ASP A 33 -7.21 -6.44 -8.23
CA ASP A 33 -6.98 -6.26 -9.66
C ASP A 33 -5.67 -6.92 -10.09
N ILE A 34 -4.63 -6.77 -9.29
CA ILE A 34 -3.33 -7.40 -9.56
C ILE A 34 -3.47 -8.93 -9.53
N ALA A 35 -4.22 -9.45 -8.57
CA ALA A 35 -4.43 -10.89 -8.44
C ALA A 35 -5.21 -11.47 -9.61
N ARG A 36 -6.19 -10.72 -10.12
CA ARG A 36 -7.02 -11.19 -11.24
C ARG A 36 -6.30 -11.10 -12.59
N ASN A 37 -5.38 -10.18 -12.73
CA ASN A 37 -4.69 -9.95 -14.00
C ASN A 37 -3.21 -9.65 -13.75
N PRO A 38 -2.45 -10.60 -13.20
CA PRO A 38 -1.05 -10.35 -12.86
C PRO A 38 -0.21 -9.98 -14.08
N SER A 39 -0.51 -10.53 -15.25
CA SER A 39 0.27 -10.21 -16.46
C SER A 39 0.12 -8.75 -16.88
N GLY A 40 -0.98 -8.11 -16.52
CA GLY A 40 -1.19 -6.69 -16.80
C GLY A 40 -0.37 -5.77 -15.91
N PHE A 41 0.18 -6.28 -14.81
CA PHE A 41 0.93 -5.50 -13.84
C PHE A 41 2.40 -5.87 -13.73
N VAL A 42 2.83 -6.98 -14.33
CA VAL A 42 4.21 -7.46 -14.22
C VAL A 42 5.18 -6.40 -14.73
N ASN A 43 6.22 -6.17 -13.92
CA ASN A 43 7.25 -5.16 -14.14
C ASN A 43 6.74 -3.72 -14.10
N LYS A 44 5.54 -3.50 -13.62
CA LYS A 44 5.00 -2.16 -13.44
C LYS A 44 5.06 -1.75 -11.97
N ASP A 45 5.23 -0.47 -11.75
CA ASP A 45 5.19 0.10 -10.41
C ASP A 45 3.75 0.27 -9.97
N VAL A 46 3.48 -0.08 -8.72
CA VAL A 46 2.16 0.04 -8.11
C VAL A 46 2.28 0.76 -6.78
N THR A 47 1.18 1.37 -6.37
CA THR A 47 1.05 1.98 -5.04
C THR A 47 -0.15 1.33 -4.39
N VAL A 48 0.08 0.68 -3.25
CA VAL A 48 -0.99 -0.05 -2.55
C VAL A 48 -1.00 0.33 -1.08
N ALA A 49 -2.15 0.17 -0.45
CA ALA A 49 -2.30 0.42 0.97
C ALA A 49 -3.20 -0.66 1.57
N GLY A 50 -2.83 -1.16 2.72
CA GLY A 50 -3.60 -2.21 3.36
C GLY A 50 -3.05 -2.59 4.72
N GLU A 51 -3.58 -3.67 5.26
CA GLU A 51 -3.18 -4.18 6.56
C GLU A 51 -2.26 -5.37 6.41
N VAL A 52 -1.20 -5.41 7.22
CA VAL A 52 -0.26 -6.51 7.25
C VAL A 52 -0.90 -7.68 7.99
N THR A 53 -1.05 -8.80 7.30
CA THR A 53 -1.71 -9.99 7.87
C THR A 53 -0.74 -11.09 8.25
N LYS A 54 0.47 -11.07 7.71
CA LYS A 54 1.48 -12.08 8.01
C LYS A 54 2.86 -11.51 7.73
N VAL A 55 3.85 -11.91 8.52
CA VAL A 55 5.23 -11.48 8.37
C VAL A 55 6.12 -12.72 8.38
N TYR A 56 7.08 -12.73 7.47
CA TYR A 56 8.08 -13.77 7.40
C TYR A 56 9.46 -13.11 7.28
N GLU A 57 10.27 -13.25 8.31
CA GLU A 57 11.62 -12.70 8.32
C GLU A 57 12.65 -13.82 8.24
N LEU A 58 13.73 -13.57 7.52
CA LEU A 58 14.83 -14.54 7.49
C LEU A 58 15.55 -14.50 8.82
N PRO A 59 15.74 -15.66 9.49
CA PRO A 59 16.29 -15.71 10.83
C PRO A 59 17.77 -15.41 10.93
N LEU A 60 18.48 -15.25 9.84
CA LEU A 60 19.92 -15.19 9.84
C LEU A 60 20.51 -13.79 9.93
N GLY A 61 19.72 -12.75 9.97
CA GLY A 61 20.21 -11.40 10.14
C GLY A 61 21.21 -10.93 9.09
N ILE A 62 21.27 -11.59 7.93
CA ILE A 62 22.26 -11.29 6.92
C ILE A 62 21.90 -10.05 6.14
N ALA A 63 20.68 -9.68 6.11
CA ALA A 63 20.17 -8.47 5.52
C ALA A 63 18.77 -8.30 6.06
N ASP A 64 18.25 -7.08 5.98
CA ASP A 64 16.90 -6.81 6.44
C ASP A 64 15.85 -7.28 5.42
N ILE A 65 16.07 -8.48 4.88
CA ILE A 65 15.15 -9.05 3.88
C ILE A 65 14.01 -9.73 4.60
N ALA A 66 12.80 -9.37 4.23
CA ALA A 66 11.60 -9.93 4.81
C ALA A 66 10.50 -9.99 3.74
N ALA A 67 9.54 -10.87 3.97
CA ALA A 67 8.31 -10.87 3.20
C ALA A 67 7.15 -10.63 4.14
N TYR A 68 6.18 -9.87 3.71
CA TYR A 68 4.96 -9.69 4.49
C TYR A 68 3.77 -9.67 3.54
N ARG A 69 2.63 -10.09 4.05
CA ARG A 69 1.41 -10.15 3.26
C ARG A 69 0.51 -8.98 3.62
N VAL A 70 0.01 -8.30 2.61
CA VAL A 70 -0.86 -7.14 2.77
C VAL A 70 -2.21 -7.47 2.18
N ASN A 71 -3.26 -7.07 2.87
CA ASN A 71 -4.64 -7.21 2.45
C ASN A 71 -5.29 -5.83 2.44
N ASP A 72 -5.85 -5.43 1.31
CA ASP A 72 -6.49 -4.12 1.16
C ASP A 72 -8.03 -4.21 1.12
N GLY A 73 -8.58 -5.37 1.42
CA GLY A 73 -10.01 -5.60 1.33
C GLY A 73 -10.48 -6.09 -0.03
N THR A 74 -9.71 -5.89 -1.09
CA THR A 74 -10.02 -6.38 -2.44
C THR A 74 -9.26 -7.64 -2.79
N GLY A 75 -8.14 -7.87 -2.12
CA GLY A 75 -7.25 -9.00 -2.33
C GLY A 75 -6.04 -8.87 -1.44
N GLN A 76 -5.10 -9.76 -1.66
CA GLN A 76 -3.86 -9.76 -0.87
C GLN A 76 -2.68 -10.10 -1.77
N ALA A 77 -1.51 -9.68 -1.33
CA ALA A 77 -0.27 -9.96 -2.03
C ALA A 77 0.89 -10.06 -1.06
N TRP A 78 1.89 -10.83 -1.43
CA TRP A 78 3.16 -10.85 -0.72
C TRP A 78 4.03 -9.71 -1.21
N VAL A 79 4.69 -9.08 -0.27
CA VAL A 79 5.63 -7.99 -0.52
C VAL A 79 6.99 -8.43 -0.02
N ILE A 80 8.01 -8.29 -0.85
CA ILE A 80 9.39 -8.57 -0.44
C ILE A 80 10.08 -7.23 -0.22
N SER A 81 10.67 -7.07 0.95
CA SER A 81 11.31 -5.83 1.38
C SER A 81 12.78 -6.09 1.72
N ARG A 82 13.62 -5.13 1.40
CA ARG A 82 15.02 -5.12 1.83
C ARG A 82 15.25 -4.15 2.98
N ALA A 83 14.18 -3.64 3.56
CA ALA A 83 14.22 -2.69 4.66
C ALA A 83 13.50 -3.23 5.89
N GLY A 84 13.53 -4.56 6.07
CA GLY A 84 12.83 -5.21 7.16
C GLY A 84 11.33 -5.28 6.93
N ALA A 85 10.60 -5.69 7.95
CA ALA A 85 9.17 -5.88 7.88
C ALA A 85 8.42 -5.00 8.86
N PRO A 86 7.19 -4.60 8.52
CA PRO A 86 6.29 -4.03 9.52
C PRO A 86 5.79 -5.14 10.44
N ARG A 87 4.90 -4.81 11.35
CA ARG A 87 4.31 -5.79 12.27
C ARG A 87 2.95 -6.25 11.74
N GLU A 88 2.56 -7.45 12.10
CA GLU A 88 1.20 -7.90 11.83
C GLU A 88 0.20 -6.92 12.47
N GLY A 89 -0.82 -6.58 11.72
CA GLY A 89 -1.82 -5.60 12.13
C GLY A 89 -1.50 -4.17 11.75
N ASP A 90 -0.28 -3.86 11.35
CA ASP A 90 0.07 -2.52 10.89
C ASP A 90 -0.66 -2.18 9.60
N LYS A 91 -1.04 -0.92 9.48
CA LYS A 91 -1.53 -0.38 8.22
C LYS A 91 -0.39 0.29 7.50
N VAL A 92 -0.18 -0.12 6.27
CA VAL A 92 0.97 0.36 5.48
C VAL A 92 0.50 0.90 4.14
N GLY A 93 1.23 1.90 3.66
CA GLY A 93 1.18 2.32 2.28
C GLY A 93 2.54 2.06 1.69
N LEU A 94 2.60 1.45 0.52
CA LEU A 94 3.87 1.13 -0.09
C LEU A 94 3.85 1.34 -1.59
N LYS A 95 5.03 1.57 -2.13
CA LYS A 95 5.28 1.61 -3.58
C LYS A 95 6.25 0.49 -3.90
N GLY A 96 6.00 -0.19 -4.99
CA GLY A 96 6.87 -1.28 -5.41
C GLY A 96 6.61 -1.69 -6.83
N THR A 97 7.33 -2.71 -7.27
CA THR A 97 7.23 -3.24 -8.62
C THR A 97 6.67 -4.65 -8.56
N VAL A 98 5.69 -4.95 -9.37
CA VAL A 98 5.12 -6.30 -9.45
C VAL A 98 6.10 -7.20 -10.19
N ARG A 99 6.44 -8.34 -9.56
CA ARG A 99 7.30 -9.35 -10.14
C ARG A 99 6.55 -10.68 -10.25
N PRO A 100 6.81 -11.47 -11.28
CA PRO A 100 6.12 -12.76 -11.44
C PRO A 100 6.47 -13.74 -10.32
N GLU A 101 7.68 -13.66 -9.78
CA GLU A 101 8.07 -14.49 -8.66
C GLU A 101 9.16 -13.84 -7.83
N GLY A 102 9.29 -14.27 -6.59
CA GLY A 102 10.36 -13.88 -5.70
C GLY A 102 10.67 -15.04 -4.77
N ARG A 103 11.89 -15.05 -4.24
CA ARG A 103 12.33 -16.10 -3.33
C ARG A 103 12.65 -15.54 -1.97
N ILE A 104 12.22 -16.25 -0.94
CA ILE A 104 12.58 -15.91 0.42
C ILE A 104 12.70 -17.20 1.21
N GLY A 105 13.84 -17.39 1.88
CA GLY A 105 14.06 -18.56 2.74
C GLY A 105 13.89 -19.90 2.04
N GLY A 106 14.17 -19.99 0.74
CA GLY A 106 14.00 -21.23 -0.01
C GLY A 106 12.62 -21.43 -0.59
N GLU A 107 11.66 -20.59 -0.26
CA GLU A 107 10.33 -20.63 -0.84
C GLU A 107 10.21 -19.70 -2.03
N VAL A 108 9.40 -20.10 -3.01
CA VAL A 108 9.09 -19.27 -4.16
C VAL A 108 7.68 -18.74 -3.99
N LEU A 109 7.57 -17.42 -4.03
CA LEU A 109 6.29 -16.72 -3.99
C LEU A 109 6.00 -16.18 -5.37
N THR A 110 4.75 -16.27 -5.80
CA THR A 110 4.34 -15.80 -7.12
C THR A 110 3.58 -14.50 -7.04
N ASN A 111 3.71 -13.68 -8.08
CA ASN A 111 2.99 -12.40 -8.19
C ASN A 111 3.23 -11.52 -6.97
N ILE A 112 4.50 -11.29 -6.66
CA ILE A 112 4.89 -10.52 -5.49
C ILE A 112 5.07 -9.05 -5.87
N ILE A 113 5.10 -8.20 -4.84
CA ILE A 113 5.50 -6.80 -5.00
C ILE A 113 6.87 -6.65 -4.37
N GLU A 114 7.83 -6.16 -5.16
CA GLU A 114 9.15 -5.83 -4.67
C GLU A 114 9.11 -4.39 -4.14
N GLU A 115 9.22 -4.23 -2.83
CA GLU A 115 9.03 -2.93 -2.19
C GLU A 115 10.15 -1.95 -2.53
N LYS A 116 9.77 -0.73 -2.88
CA LYS A 116 10.70 0.38 -3.07
C LYS A 116 10.68 1.32 -1.87
N GLN A 117 9.50 1.60 -1.35
CA GLN A 117 9.36 2.43 -0.15
C GLN A 117 8.05 2.12 0.56
N ARG A 118 8.03 2.37 1.84
CA ARG A 118 6.90 2.05 2.69
C ARG A 118 6.70 3.11 3.76
N LYS A 119 5.45 3.37 4.08
CA LYS A 119 5.07 4.16 5.27
C LYS A 119 4.14 3.31 6.12
N VAL A 120 4.39 3.31 7.42
CA VAL A 120 3.51 2.66 8.39
C VAL A 120 2.67 3.75 9.05
N GLN A 121 1.38 3.51 9.14
CA GLN A 121 0.43 4.45 9.74
C GLN A 121 0.16 4.11 11.19
#